data_57c864a13f149e83fbc2247421f0d5ca
#
_entry.id   57c864a13f149e83fbc2247421f0d5ca
#
_cell.length_a   1.000
_cell.length_b   1.000
_cell.length_c   1.000
_cell.angle_alpha   90.00
_cell.angle_beta   90.00
_cell.angle_gamma   90.00
#
_symmetry.space_group_name_H-M   'P 1'
#
loop_
_entity.id
_entity.type
_entity.pdbx_description
1 polymer ?
#
loop_
_entity_poly.entity_id
_entity_poly.type
_entity_poly.pdbx_seq_one_letter_code
_entity_poly.pdbx_strand_id
1 'polypeptide(L)'
;LLYTAAIAFVSSLLTRELFSSTVKQEQFNRRVLVLGTGRKASNIAHKMRRRSDQHGFRICGYLRAPGETTVIDSVNILNTKQSLFDYVRQHNIQQVVVALGKQHDSVFAEELLRCRVYGVSVLSVLDFFEQEAGKVLVEEASPEWIIFARGFKRQLAGGVGKRAFDLVTALLLLLLTWPVMLLTMLAIRIEDGGDSVVIFRQRRVGLHGAEFSVMKFRSMRVD
;
A
#
# COMPACT_ATOMS: atom_id res chain seq x y z
N LEU A 1 25.54 32.36 10.90
CA LEU A 1 24.93 31.36 10.00
C LEU A 1 24.99 29.95 10.58
N LEU A 2 26.14 29.43 11.03
CA LEU A 2 26.27 28.08 11.62
C LEU A 2 25.47 27.93 12.93
N TYR A 3 25.55 28.92 13.83
CA TYR A 3 24.79 28.92 15.10
C TYR A 3 23.28 29.02 14.87
N THR A 4 22.83 29.82 13.92
CA THR A 4 21.38 29.93 13.59
C THR A 4 20.86 28.64 12.99
N ALA A 5 21.61 27.98 12.12
CA ALA A 5 21.24 26.67 11.58
C ALA A 5 21.19 25.57 12.66
N ALA A 6 22.16 25.56 13.58
CA ALA A 6 22.18 24.61 14.70
C ALA A 6 20.98 24.83 15.65
N ILE A 7 20.65 26.08 16.00
CA ILE A 7 19.47 26.39 16.83
C ILE A 7 18.18 25.97 16.12
N ALA A 8 18.03 26.25 14.82
CA ALA A 8 16.85 25.86 14.06
C ALA A 8 16.71 24.32 13.98
N PHE A 9 17.81 23.59 13.82
CA PHE A 9 17.82 22.14 13.80
C PHE A 9 17.42 21.54 15.16
N VAL A 10 18.02 22.03 16.26
CA VAL A 10 17.70 21.59 17.62
C VAL A 10 16.24 21.92 17.97
N SER A 11 15.76 23.12 17.62
CA SER A 11 14.37 23.53 17.81
C SER A 11 13.42 22.63 17.05
N SER A 12 13.73 22.26 15.81
CA SER A 12 12.94 21.33 14.98
C SER A 12 12.90 19.93 15.59
N LEU A 13 14.02 19.42 16.11
CA LEU A 13 14.04 18.13 16.80
C LEU A 13 13.23 18.15 18.08
N LEU A 14 13.36 19.19 18.91
CA LEU A 14 12.60 19.34 20.15
C LEU A 14 11.10 19.44 19.90
N THR A 15 10.69 20.23 18.91
CA THR A 15 9.26 20.33 18.54
C THR A 15 8.71 19.00 18.02
N ARG A 16 9.50 18.25 17.27
CA ARG A 16 9.11 16.93 16.78
C ARG A 16 8.97 15.92 17.93
N GLU A 17 9.91 15.89 18.86
CA GLU A 17 9.86 15.03 20.05
C GLU A 17 8.68 15.41 20.97
N LEU A 18 8.48 16.70 21.25
CA LEU A 18 7.35 17.19 22.02
C LEU A 18 6.02 16.84 21.36
N PHE A 19 5.91 17.02 20.06
CA PHE A 19 4.71 16.68 19.31
C PHE A 19 4.43 15.17 19.36
N SER A 20 5.46 14.33 19.13
CA SER A 20 5.31 12.87 19.15
C SER A 20 4.96 12.32 20.54
N SER A 21 5.45 12.95 21.61
CA SER A 21 5.17 12.54 22.99
C SER A 21 3.84 13.04 23.52
N THR A 22 3.39 14.24 23.08
CA THR A 22 2.18 14.89 23.59
C THR A 22 0.92 14.46 22.83
N VAL A 23 1.08 14.15 21.54
CA VAL A 23 -0.03 13.70 20.70
C VAL A 23 -0.23 12.21 20.90
N LYS A 24 -1.20 11.84 21.74
CA LYS A 24 -1.65 10.45 21.83
C LYS A 24 -2.20 10.03 20.47
N GLN A 25 -1.44 9.23 19.75
CA GLN A 25 -1.77 8.70 18.42
C GLN A 25 -3.15 8.03 18.36
N GLU A 26 -3.66 7.57 19.51
CA GLU A 26 -4.99 6.97 19.62
C GLU A 26 -6.17 7.93 19.36
N GLN A 27 -6.01 9.24 19.60
CA GLN A 27 -7.08 10.23 19.38
C GLN A 27 -7.28 10.59 17.91
N PHE A 28 -6.26 10.36 17.07
CA PHE A 28 -6.31 10.64 15.63
C PHE A 28 -6.60 9.40 14.78
N ASN A 29 -6.76 8.22 15.41
CA ASN A 29 -7.05 7.00 14.69
C ASN A 29 -8.50 7.00 14.20
N ARG A 30 -8.67 6.89 12.88
CA ARG A 30 -9.99 6.73 12.25
C ARG A 30 -10.67 5.48 12.80
N ARG A 31 -11.93 5.61 13.22
CA ARG A 31 -12.74 4.50 13.71
C ARG A 31 -13.33 3.74 12.53
N VAL A 32 -12.90 2.50 12.36
CA VAL A 32 -13.27 1.62 11.26
C VAL A 32 -14.21 0.53 11.78
N LEU A 33 -15.35 0.35 11.11
CA LEU A 33 -16.26 -0.78 11.32
C LEU A 33 -16.17 -1.71 10.11
N VAL A 34 -16.03 -3.00 10.34
CA VAL A 34 -16.04 -4.01 9.26
C VAL A 34 -17.43 -4.65 9.21
N LEU A 35 -18.08 -4.56 8.07
CA LEU A 35 -19.36 -5.18 7.80
C LEU A 35 -19.15 -6.54 7.15
N GLY A 36 -19.41 -7.60 7.90
CA GLY A 36 -19.17 -8.99 7.54
C GLY A 36 -18.29 -9.72 8.55
N THR A 37 -18.47 -11.04 8.65
CA THR A 37 -17.72 -11.96 9.54
C THR A 37 -17.17 -13.17 8.80
N GLY A 38 -17.31 -13.21 7.47
CA GLY A 38 -16.84 -14.27 6.60
C GLY A 38 -15.35 -14.22 6.27
N ARG A 39 -14.94 -14.95 5.22
CA ARG A 39 -13.55 -15.08 4.80
C ARG A 39 -12.86 -13.73 4.50
N LYS A 40 -13.55 -12.81 3.85
CA LYS A 40 -13.01 -11.48 3.53
C LYS A 40 -12.68 -10.68 4.80
N ALA A 41 -13.55 -10.73 5.79
CA ALA A 41 -13.34 -10.09 7.09
C ALA A 41 -12.24 -10.77 7.89
N SER A 42 -12.12 -12.11 7.82
CA SER A 42 -11.02 -12.88 8.41
C SER A 42 -9.66 -12.46 7.82
N ASN A 43 -9.57 -12.19 6.52
CA ASN A 43 -8.36 -11.68 5.89
C ASN A 43 -7.93 -10.32 6.47
N ILE A 44 -8.90 -9.42 6.77
CA ILE A 44 -8.60 -8.15 7.46
C ILE A 44 -8.06 -8.43 8.87
N ALA A 45 -8.75 -9.28 9.64
CA ALA A 45 -8.37 -9.61 11.00
C ALA A 45 -6.95 -10.21 11.10
N HIS A 46 -6.59 -11.10 10.17
CA HIS A 46 -5.27 -11.71 10.13
C HIS A 46 -4.16 -10.75 9.68
N LYS A 47 -4.38 -10.01 8.58
CA LYS A 47 -3.36 -9.15 7.98
C LYS A 47 -3.17 -7.82 8.74
N MET A 48 -4.20 -7.37 9.50
CA MET A 48 -4.17 -6.16 10.34
C MET A 48 -4.19 -6.51 11.84
N ARG A 49 -3.60 -7.65 12.23
CA ARG A 49 -3.66 -8.15 13.61
C ARG A 49 -2.82 -7.33 14.58
N ARG A 50 -1.66 -6.86 14.14
CA ARG A 50 -0.73 -6.12 15.01
C ARG A 50 -1.12 -4.64 15.03
N ARG A 51 -0.95 -3.98 16.18
CA ARG A 51 -1.12 -2.52 16.30
C ARG A 51 -0.19 -1.74 15.34
N SER A 52 0.98 -2.30 15.03
CA SER A 52 1.90 -1.76 14.02
C SER A 52 1.33 -1.75 12.59
N ASP A 53 0.34 -2.60 12.31
CA ASP A 53 -0.28 -2.68 10.98
C ASP A 53 -1.47 -1.72 10.85
N GLN A 54 -1.94 -1.16 11.98
CA GLN A 54 -3.08 -0.24 12.08
C GLN A 54 -2.58 1.21 12.24
N HIS A 55 -1.87 1.72 11.22
CA HIS A 55 -1.41 3.11 11.24
C HIS A 55 -2.53 4.09 10.89
N GLY A 56 -2.92 4.93 11.86
CA GLY A 56 -3.92 5.98 11.64
C GLY A 56 -5.38 5.52 11.61
N PHE A 57 -5.67 4.25 11.94
CA PHE A 57 -7.02 3.73 12.10
C PHE A 57 -7.12 2.69 13.22
N ARG A 58 -8.34 2.44 13.69
CA ARG A 58 -8.65 1.41 14.68
C ARG A 58 -9.91 0.66 14.27
N ILE A 59 -9.83 -0.66 14.16
CA ILE A 59 -10.99 -1.52 13.93
C ILE A 59 -11.79 -1.59 15.24
N CYS A 60 -13.01 -1.05 15.22
CA CYS A 60 -13.91 -1.02 16.38
C CYS A 60 -14.67 -2.34 16.56
N GLY A 61 -14.85 -3.10 15.50
CA GLY A 61 -15.51 -4.40 15.53
C GLY A 61 -15.97 -4.87 14.16
N TYR A 62 -16.56 -6.06 14.17
CA TYR A 62 -17.10 -6.74 12.99
C TYR A 62 -18.61 -6.92 13.15
N LEU A 63 -19.39 -6.41 12.22
CA LEU A 63 -20.84 -6.53 12.23
C LEU A 63 -21.26 -7.72 11.36
N ARG A 64 -21.96 -8.68 11.96
CA ARG A 64 -22.42 -9.89 11.26
C ARG A 64 -23.62 -9.58 10.35
N ALA A 65 -23.58 -10.07 9.13
CA ALA A 65 -24.74 -10.04 8.24
C ALA A 65 -25.68 -11.23 8.51
N PRO A 66 -27.00 -11.07 8.31
CA PRO A 66 -27.95 -12.17 8.42
C PRO A 66 -27.61 -13.31 7.47
N GLY A 67 -27.49 -14.54 8.01
CA GLY A 67 -27.19 -15.73 7.20
C GLY A 67 -25.72 -15.93 6.82
N GLU A 68 -24.81 -15.07 7.29
CA GLU A 68 -23.38 -15.21 7.01
C GLU A 68 -22.71 -16.21 7.97
N THR A 69 -21.84 -17.07 7.43
CA THR A 69 -21.01 -17.97 8.23
C THR A 69 -19.88 -17.19 8.90
N THR A 70 -19.77 -17.32 10.22
CA THR A 70 -18.73 -16.63 10.99
C THR A 70 -17.42 -17.41 10.90
N VAL A 71 -16.35 -16.74 10.49
CA VAL A 71 -14.98 -17.29 10.38
C VAL A 71 -14.02 -16.57 11.33
N ILE A 72 -14.45 -15.47 11.95
CA ILE A 72 -13.65 -14.66 12.86
C ILE A 72 -13.87 -15.10 14.30
N ASP A 73 -12.82 -14.99 15.13
CA ASP A 73 -12.93 -15.23 16.57
C ASP A 73 -13.98 -14.31 17.21
N SER A 74 -14.82 -14.88 18.06
CA SER A 74 -16.03 -14.25 18.60
C SER A 74 -15.84 -12.97 19.42
N VAL A 75 -14.61 -12.65 19.83
CA VAL A 75 -14.28 -11.53 20.74
C VAL A 75 -14.57 -10.15 20.15
N ASN A 76 -14.57 -10.00 18.82
CA ASN A 76 -14.72 -8.73 18.15
C ASN A 76 -16.03 -8.60 17.36
N ILE A 77 -16.94 -9.56 17.48
CA ILE A 77 -18.22 -9.57 16.76
C ILE A 77 -19.24 -8.75 17.52
N LEU A 78 -19.78 -7.75 16.87
CA LEU A 78 -20.82 -6.90 17.41
C LEU A 78 -22.20 -7.53 17.16
N ASN A 79 -22.84 -8.01 18.22
CA ASN A 79 -24.21 -8.48 18.18
C ASN A 79 -25.15 -7.30 18.50
N THR A 80 -25.46 -6.49 17.49
CA THR A 80 -26.41 -5.40 17.66
C THR A 80 -27.73 -5.70 16.95
N LYS A 81 -28.84 -5.33 17.59
CA LYS A 81 -30.18 -5.30 16.97
C LYS A 81 -30.47 -3.96 16.29
N GLN A 82 -29.56 -3.01 16.42
CA GLN A 82 -29.69 -1.66 15.84
C GLN A 82 -29.37 -1.70 14.35
N SER A 83 -29.88 -0.71 13.60
CA SER A 83 -29.48 -0.52 12.22
C SER A 83 -27.99 -0.16 12.11
N LEU A 84 -27.35 -0.51 10.98
CA LEU A 84 -25.96 -0.15 10.72
C LEU A 84 -25.73 1.37 10.84
N PHE A 85 -26.65 2.15 10.28
CA PHE A 85 -26.56 3.61 10.30
C PHE A 85 -26.62 4.17 11.72
N ASP A 86 -27.53 3.69 12.57
CA ASP A 86 -27.65 4.16 13.96
C ASP A 86 -26.40 3.81 14.78
N TYR A 87 -25.87 2.61 14.57
CA TYR A 87 -24.61 2.18 15.20
C TYR A 87 -23.43 3.07 14.79
N VAL A 88 -23.29 3.34 13.50
CA VAL A 88 -22.25 4.19 12.93
C VAL A 88 -22.29 5.58 13.54
N ARG A 89 -23.48 6.17 13.64
CA ARG A 89 -23.70 7.49 14.23
C ARG A 89 -23.38 7.53 15.74
N GLN A 90 -23.90 6.56 16.50
CA GLN A 90 -23.72 6.50 17.95
C GLN A 90 -22.26 6.34 18.36
N HIS A 91 -21.49 5.57 17.61
CA HIS A 91 -20.10 5.25 17.91
C HIS A 91 -19.08 6.12 17.16
N ASN A 92 -19.54 7.17 16.46
CA ASN A 92 -18.69 8.06 15.66
C ASN A 92 -17.75 7.26 14.73
N ILE A 93 -18.29 6.31 13.99
CA ILE A 93 -17.55 5.55 12.99
C ILE A 93 -17.31 6.44 11.78
N GLN A 94 -16.06 6.55 11.35
CA GLN A 94 -15.64 7.39 10.23
C GLN A 94 -15.52 6.62 8.93
N GLN A 95 -15.38 5.29 9.04
CA GLN A 95 -15.16 4.43 7.88
C GLN A 95 -15.83 3.06 8.07
N VAL A 96 -16.54 2.59 7.05
CA VAL A 96 -17.15 1.26 6.98
C VAL A 96 -16.47 0.47 5.86
N VAL A 97 -15.94 -0.71 6.18
CA VAL A 97 -15.35 -1.63 5.22
C VAL A 97 -16.32 -2.75 4.94
N VAL A 98 -16.76 -2.86 3.68
CA VAL A 98 -17.74 -3.88 3.26
C VAL A 98 -16.99 -5.17 2.92
N ALA A 99 -17.05 -6.14 3.84
CA ALA A 99 -16.43 -7.46 3.71
C ALA A 99 -17.45 -8.59 3.48
N LEU A 100 -18.63 -8.24 2.94
CA LEU A 100 -19.72 -9.17 2.65
C LEU A 100 -19.40 -10.07 1.45
N GLY A 101 -20.08 -11.20 1.37
CA GLY A 101 -20.19 -12.02 0.15
C GLY A 101 -21.17 -11.41 -0.85
N LYS A 102 -21.02 -11.71 -2.13
CA LYS A 102 -21.88 -11.18 -3.24
C LYS A 102 -23.39 -11.32 -2.99
N GLN A 103 -23.82 -12.32 -2.22
CA GLN A 103 -25.21 -12.58 -1.90
C GLN A 103 -25.84 -11.60 -0.90
N HIS A 104 -25.04 -10.88 -0.13
CA HIS A 104 -25.49 -10.02 0.96
C HIS A 104 -25.32 -8.52 0.67
N ASP A 105 -24.69 -8.16 -0.46
CA ASP A 105 -24.39 -6.76 -0.79
C ASP A 105 -25.67 -5.91 -0.94
N SER A 106 -26.78 -6.50 -1.41
CA SER A 106 -28.04 -5.78 -1.60
C SER A 106 -28.78 -5.47 -0.28
N VAL A 107 -28.60 -6.29 0.74
CA VAL A 107 -29.33 -6.16 2.02
C VAL A 107 -28.96 -4.86 2.76
N PHE A 108 -27.70 -4.45 2.67
CA PHE A 108 -27.19 -3.25 3.35
C PHE A 108 -27.05 -2.03 2.43
N ALA A 109 -27.44 -2.12 1.16
CA ALA A 109 -27.20 -1.07 0.17
C ALA A 109 -27.81 0.27 0.60
N GLU A 110 -29.03 0.28 1.12
CA GLU A 110 -29.69 1.51 1.57
C GLU A 110 -29.01 2.11 2.81
N GLU A 111 -28.66 1.29 3.80
CA GLU A 111 -27.98 1.75 5.00
C GLU A 111 -26.57 2.25 4.71
N LEU A 112 -25.83 1.59 3.82
CA LEU A 112 -24.52 2.05 3.36
C LEU A 112 -24.61 3.36 2.59
N LEU A 113 -25.66 3.55 1.78
CA LEU A 113 -25.92 4.82 1.11
C LEU A 113 -26.20 5.94 2.13
N ARG A 114 -27.01 5.70 3.15
CA ARG A 114 -27.23 6.65 4.25
C ARG A 114 -25.92 7.01 4.96
N CYS A 115 -25.09 6.03 5.29
CA CYS A 115 -23.78 6.26 5.88
C CYS A 115 -22.92 7.15 4.97
N ARG A 116 -22.90 6.89 3.66
CA ARG A 116 -22.11 7.68 2.70
C ARG A 116 -22.60 9.12 2.55
N VAL A 117 -23.91 9.34 2.52
CA VAL A 117 -24.52 10.68 2.51
C VAL A 117 -24.23 11.43 3.81
N TYR A 118 -24.16 10.75 4.94
CA TYR A 118 -23.79 11.32 6.23
C TYR A 118 -22.30 11.70 6.32
N GLY A 119 -21.48 11.32 5.33
CA GLY A 119 -20.04 11.65 5.28
C GLY A 119 -19.11 10.53 5.75
N VAL A 120 -19.65 9.33 6.02
CA VAL A 120 -18.85 8.15 6.38
C VAL A 120 -18.22 7.55 5.12
N SER A 121 -16.93 7.26 5.17
CA SER A 121 -16.24 6.58 4.06
C SER A 121 -16.66 5.12 3.99
N VAL A 122 -17.20 4.70 2.85
CA VAL A 122 -17.57 3.30 2.59
C VAL A 122 -16.62 2.73 1.57
N LEU A 123 -15.86 1.71 1.95
CA LEU A 123 -14.82 1.08 1.13
C LEU A 123 -15.06 -0.42 0.96
N SER A 124 -14.62 -0.96 -0.17
CA SER A 124 -14.45 -2.40 -0.31
C SER A 124 -13.23 -2.89 0.46
N VAL A 125 -13.11 -4.20 0.67
CA VAL A 125 -11.90 -4.79 1.30
C VAL A 125 -10.64 -4.46 0.50
N LEU A 126 -10.72 -4.48 -0.84
CA LEU A 126 -9.59 -4.20 -1.72
C LEU A 126 -9.14 -2.75 -1.63
N ASP A 127 -10.09 -1.80 -1.70
CA ASP A 127 -9.79 -0.37 -1.58
C ASP A 127 -9.22 -0.05 -0.19
N PHE A 128 -9.72 -0.73 0.85
CA PHE A 128 -9.19 -0.58 2.21
C PHE A 128 -7.73 -1.03 2.31
N PHE A 129 -7.38 -2.21 1.76
CA PHE A 129 -6.00 -2.69 1.77
C PHE A 129 -5.08 -1.82 0.90
N GLU A 130 -5.55 -1.36 -0.25
CA GLU A 130 -4.79 -0.44 -1.11
C GLU A 130 -4.48 0.86 -0.37
N GLN A 131 -5.47 1.43 0.30
CA GLN A 131 -5.35 2.70 1.02
C GLN A 131 -4.48 2.59 2.27
N GLU A 132 -4.66 1.54 3.10
CA GLU A 132 -4.01 1.43 4.40
C GLU A 132 -2.68 0.66 4.37
N ALA A 133 -2.57 -0.35 3.52
CA ALA A 133 -1.37 -1.18 3.44
C ALA A 133 -0.53 -0.93 2.17
N GLY A 134 -1.03 -0.12 1.22
CA GLY A 134 -0.37 0.08 -0.07
C GLY A 134 -0.24 -1.22 -0.88
N LYS A 135 -1.09 -2.22 -0.59
CA LYS A 135 -1.05 -3.56 -1.19
C LYS A 135 -2.40 -3.92 -1.78
N VAL A 136 -2.39 -4.50 -2.96
CA VAL A 136 -3.59 -5.07 -3.60
C VAL A 136 -3.64 -6.57 -3.30
N LEU A 137 -4.77 -7.04 -2.76
CA LEU A 137 -5.04 -8.46 -2.54
C LEU A 137 -5.51 -9.09 -3.86
N VAL A 138 -4.59 -9.58 -4.67
CA VAL A 138 -4.90 -10.17 -5.99
C VAL A 138 -5.87 -11.36 -5.87
N GLU A 139 -5.80 -12.09 -4.76
CA GLU A 139 -6.68 -13.25 -4.47
C GLU A 139 -8.17 -12.86 -4.30
N GLU A 140 -8.44 -11.63 -3.90
CA GLU A 140 -9.80 -11.08 -3.73
C GLU A 140 -10.22 -10.17 -4.88
N ALA A 141 -9.32 -9.92 -5.86
CA ALA A 141 -9.59 -9.04 -6.98
C ALA A 141 -10.56 -9.70 -7.96
N SER A 142 -11.77 -9.15 -8.06
CA SER A 142 -12.71 -9.56 -9.09
C SER A 142 -12.42 -8.84 -10.42
N PRO A 143 -12.79 -9.43 -11.57
CA PRO A 143 -12.65 -8.75 -12.86
C PRO A 143 -13.35 -7.39 -12.89
N GLU A 144 -14.51 -7.27 -12.24
CA GLU A 144 -15.26 -6.02 -12.13
C GLU A 144 -14.45 -4.96 -11.36
N TRP A 145 -13.79 -5.35 -10.26
CA TRP A 145 -12.95 -4.41 -9.51
C TRP A 145 -11.79 -3.91 -10.37
N ILE A 146 -11.13 -4.79 -11.15
CA ILE A 146 -10.03 -4.41 -12.03
C ILE A 146 -10.46 -3.37 -13.06
N ILE A 147 -11.67 -3.53 -13.64
CA ILE A 147 -12.24 -2.60 -14.63
C ILE A 147 -12.48 -1.21 -14.02
N PHE A 148 -12.96 -1.15 -12.77
CA PHE A 148 -13.32 0.10 -12.10
C PHE A 148 -12.21 0.69 -11.22
N ALA A 149 -11.10 -0.04 -11.01
CA ALA A 149 -9.98 0.42 -10.22
C ALA A 149 -9.39 1.71 -10.80
N ARG A 150 -9.23 2.72 -9.95
CA ARG A 150 -8.76 4.05 -10.36
C ARG A 150 -7.31 4.08 -10.84
N GLY A 151 -6.53 3.05 -10.53
CA GLY A 151 -5.09 2.95 -10.85
C GLY A 151 -4.76 2.73 -12.34
N PHE A 152 -5.71 2.32 -13.16
CA PHE A 152 -5.50 2.03 -14.60
C PHE A 152 -5.63 3.26 -15.51
N LYS A 153 -5.68 4.48 -14.97
CA LYS A 153 -5.64 5.68 -15.81
C LYS A 153 -4.28 5.79 -16.49
N ARG A 154 -4.27 5.58 -17.79
CA ARG A 154 -3.10 5.84 -18.63
C ARG A 154 -2.78 7.33 -18.57
N GLN A 155 -1.75 7.71 -17.82
CA GLN A 155 -1.25 9.09 -17.78
C GLN A 155 -0.54 9.40 -19.11
N LEU A 156 -1.31 9.77 -20.13
CA LEU A 156 -0.78 10.15 -21.44
C LEU A 156 0.07 11.43 -21.38
N ALA A 157 -0.25 12.34 -20.47
CA ALA A 157 0.41 13.64 -20.36
C ALA A 157 1.78 13.61 -19.65
N GLY A 158 2.08 12.56 -18.85
CA GLY A 158 3.36 12.45 -18.12
C GLY A 158 4.49 11.81 -18.91
N GLY A 159 4.20 11.20 -20.07
CA GLY A 159 5.16 10.34 -20.77
C GLY A 159 6.40 11.07 -21.31
N VAL A 160 6.24 12.23 -21.91
CA VAL A 160 7.35 12.97 -22.57
C VAL A 160 8.25 13.62 -21.52
N GLY A 161 7.68 14.34 -20.58
CA GLY A 161 8.46 14.98 -19.51
C GLY A 161 9.21 13.98 -18.64
N LYS A 162 8.54 12.88 -18.26
CA LYS A 162 9.19 11.79 -17.54
C LYS A 162 10.33 11.19 -18.37
N ARG A 163 10.11 10.90 -19.65
CA ARG A 163 11.12 10.32 -20.52
C ARG A 163 12.34 11.22 -20.70
N ALA A 164 12.14 12.52 -20.87
CA ALA A 164 13.22 13.47 -20.92
C ALA A 164 14.02 13.52 -19.60
N PHE A 165 13.32 13.55 -18.47
CA PHE A 165 13.95 13.50 -17.17
C PHE A 165 14.74 12.19 -16.96
N ASP A 166 14.16 11.04 -17.30
CA ASP A 166 14.82 9.73 -17.18
C ASP A 166 16.11 9.67 -18.03
N LEU A 167 16.06 10.19 -19.28
CA LEU A 167 17.22 10.23 -20.17
C LEU A 167 18.33 11.14 -19.65
N VAL A 168 17.99 12.35 -19.21
CA VAL A 168 18.98 13.29 -18.64
C VAL A 168 19.62 12.71 -17.40
N THR A 169 18.80 12.17 -16.49
CA THR A 169 19.31 11.57 -15.25
C THR A 169 20.19 10.35 -15.53
N ALA A 170 19.78 9.49 -16.46
CA ALA A 170 20.57 8.32 -16.85
C ALA A 170 21.91 8.71 -17.47
N LEU A 171 21.93 9.75 -18.33
CA LEU A 171 23.15 10.24 -18.95
C LEU A 171 24.12 10.85 -17.90
N LEU A 172 23.60 11.66 -16.96
CA LEU A 172 24.40 12.25 -15.89
C LEU A 172 24.99 11.17 -14.97
N LEU A 173 24.17 10.17 -14.60
CA LEU A 173 24.64 9.05 -13.80
C LEU A 173 25.71 8.24 -14.54
N LEU A 174 25.51 7.96 -15.81
CA LEU A 174 26.50 7.26 -16.63
C LEU A 174 27.82 8.04 -16.71
N LEU A 175 27.73 9.36 -16.93
CA LEU A 175 28.90 10.22 -16.99
C LEU A 175 29.65 10.29 -15.65
N LEU A 176 28.95 10.20 -14.53
CA LEU A 176 29.56 10.20 -13.19
C LEU A 176 30.15 8.82 -12.84
N THR A 177 29.49 7.75 -13.24
CA THR A 177 29.87 6.39 -12.80
C THR A 177 30.80 5.65 -13.79
N TRP A 178 31.00 6.16 -15.02
CA TRP A 178 31.83 5.48 -16.03
C TRP A 178 33.26 5.14 -15.56
N PRO A 179 33.98 5.98 -14.75
CA PRO A 179 35.31 5.58 -14.29
C PRO A 179 35.26 4.37 -13.36
N VAL A 180 34.25 4.33 -12.47
CA VAL A 180 34.02 3.19 -11.56
C VAL A 180 33.67 1.95 -12.36
N MET A 181 32.85 2.07 -13.42
CA MET A 181 32.52 0.98 -14.30
C MET A 181 33.74 0.40 -15.02
N LEU A 182 34.66 1.24 -15.47
CA LEU A 182 35.94 0.80 -16.07
C LEU A 182 36.80 0.06 -15.05
N LEU A 183 36.95 0.59 -13.85
CA LEU A 183 37.71 -0.07 -12.78
C LEU A 183 37.11 -1.43 -12.42
N THR A 184 35.78 -1.52 -12.33
CA THR A 184 35.06 -2.79 -12.08
C THR A 184 35.31 -3.78 -13.22
N MET A 185 35.23 -3.33 -14.47
CA MET A 185 35.50 -4.17 -15.65
C MET A 185 36.94 -4.70 -15.63
N LEU A 186 37.90 -3.84 -15.30
CA LEU A 186 39.31 -4.21 -15.19
C LEU A 186 39.55 -5.22 -14.07
N ALA A 187 38.94 -4.98 -12.89
CA ALA A 187 39.03 -5.89 -11.74
C ALA A 187 38.50 -7.30 -12.09
N ILE A 188 37.33 -7.39 -12.72
CA ILE A 188 36.76 -8.67 -13.17
C ILE A 188 37.70 -9.38 -14.16
N ARG A 189 38.29 -8.64 -15.11
CA ARG A 189 39.23 -9.23 -16.07
C ARG A 189 40.54 -9.75 -15.44
N ILE A 190 41.04 -9.04 -14.44
CA ILE A 190 42.26 -9.47 -13.72
C ILE A 190 41.97 -10.73 -12.89
N GLU A 191 40.79 -10.75 -12.21
CA GLU A 191 40.42 -11.89 -11.36
C GLU A 191 40.20 -13.19 -12.18
N ASP A 192 39.58 -13.08 -13.34
CA ASP A 192 39.21 -14.25 -14.18
C ASP A 192 40.24 -14.65 -15.25
N GLY A 193 41.44 -14.03 -15.29
CA GLY A 193 42.53 -14.43 -16.21
C GLY A 193 42.35 -14.01 -17.67
N GLY A 194 41.45 -13.07 -17.98
CA GLY A 194 41.40 -12.39 -19.29
C GLY A 194 40.34 -12.88 -20.29
N ASP A 195 39.90 -14.13 -20.25
CA ASP A 195 38.98 -14.72 -21.25
C ASP A 195 37.50 -14.71 -20.85
N SER A 196 37.18 -14.12 -19.72
CA SER A 196 35.82 -14.16 -19.19
C SER A 196 34.88 -13.06 -19.72
N VAL A 197 33.61 -13.40 -19.82
CA VAL A 197 32.54 -12.46 -20.19
C VAL A 197 32.26 -11.52 -19.00
N VAL A 198 32.67 -10.27 -19.11
CA VAL A 198 32.49 -9.25 -18.06
C VAL A 198 31.06 -8.80 -17.89
N ILE A 199 30.27 -8.79 -18.99
CA ILE A 199 28.89 -8.31 -19.02
C ILE A 199 27.95 -9.50 -19.23
N PHE A 200 27.11 -9.75 -18.24
CA PHE A 200 26.03 -10.73 -18.33
C PHE A 200 24.76 -10.07 -18.86
N ARG A 201 24.12 -10.75 -19.82
CA ARG A 201 22.84 -10.31 -20.42
C ARG A 201 21.71 -11.20 -19.94
N GLN A 202 20.64 -10.61 -19.43
CA GLN A 202 19.44 -11.31 -18.99
C GLN A 202 18.22 -10.78 -19.74
N ARG A 203 17.46 -11.67 -20.38
CA ARG A 203 16.17 -11.30 -20.98
C ARG A 203 15.13 -11.08 -19.89
N ARG A 204 14.36 -10.02 -20.03
CA ARG A 204 13.23 -9.69 -19.16
C ARG A 204 12.04 -9.23 -19.99
N VAL A 205 10.83 -9.40 -19.45
CA VAL A 205 9.61 -8.92 -20.06
C VAL A 205 9.38 -7.47 -19.63
N GLY A 206 9.20 -6.59 -20.59
CA GLY A 206 8.98 -5.18 -20.42
C GLY A 206 7.53 -4.75 -20.70
N LEU A 207 7.38 -3.49 -21.07
CA LEU A 207 6.08 -2.88 -21.35
C LEU A 207 5.37 -3.60 -22.52
N HIS A 208 4.09 -3.90 -22.35
CA HIS A 208 3.24 -4.62 -23.31
C HIS A 208 3.73 -6.03 -23.66
N GLY A 209 4.48 -6.68 -22.77
CA GLY A 209 5.00 -8.02 -23.03
C GLY A 209 6.23 -8.06 -23.94
N ALA A 210 6.77 -6.92 -24.37
CA ALA A 210 7.97 -6.87 -25.21
C ALA A 210 9.20 -7.30 -24.40
N GLU A 211 9.97 -8.23 -24.94
CA GLU A 211 11.22 -8.66 -24.31
C GLU A 211 12.32 -7.61 -24.48
N PHE A 212 13.09 -7.39 -23.42
CA PHE A 212 14.31 -6.58 -23.46
C PHE A 212 15.45 -7.23 -22.69
N SER A 213 16.68 -6.87 -23.02
CA SER A 213 17.87 -7.40 -22.36
C SER A 213 18.45 -6.40 -21.37
N VAL A 214 18.55 -6.82 -20.12
CA VAL A 214 19.27 -6.09 -19.07
C VAL A 214 20.72 -6.54 -19.08
N MET A 215 21.64 -5.58 -19.08
CA MET A 215 23.08 -5.82 -18.95
C MET A 215 23.52 -5.53 -17.51
N LYS A 216 24.29 -6.43 -16.93
CA LYS A 216 24.89 -6.25 -15.59
C LYS A 216 26.31 -6.80 -15.57
N PHE A 217 27.15 -6.27 -14.69
CA PHE A 217 28.45 -6.88 -14.43
C PHE A 217 28.26 -8.28 -13.85
N ARG A 218 29.11 -9.18 -14.25
CA ARG A 218 29.14 -10.54 -13.73
C ARG A 218 29.54 -10.52 -12.26
N SER A 219 28.76 -11.12 -11.39
CA SER A 219 28.98 -11.19 -9.94
C SER A 219 29.24 -12.61 -9.42
N MET A 220 29.15 -13.62 -10.29
CA MET A 220 29.35 -15.02 -9.92
C MET A 220 30.37 -15.65 -10.87
N ARG A 221 31.28 -16.48 -10.34
CA ARG A 221 32.12 -17.36 -11.13
C ARG A 221 31.24 -18.42 -11.79
N VAL A 222 31.58 -18.78 -13.04
CA VAL A 222 31.05 -20.00 -13.68
C VAL A 222 32.10 -21.06 -13.44
N ASP A 223 31.77 -22.02 -12.58
CA ASP A 223 32.57 -23.24 -12.41
C ASP A 223 32.42 -24.10 -13.63
#